data_22159d11050c67881142e2e0515a8db4
#
_entry.id   22159d11050c67881142e2e0515a8db4
#
_cell.length_a   1.000
_cell.length_b   1.000
_cell.length_c   1.000
_cell.angle_alpha   90.00
_cell.angle_beta   90.00
_cell.angle_gamma   90.00
#
_symmetry.space_group_name_H-M   'P 1'
#
loop_
_entity.id
_entity.type
_entity.pdbx_description
1 polymer ?
#
loop_
_entity_poly.entity_id
_entity_poly.type
_entity_poly.pdbx_seq_one_letter_code
_entity_poly.pdbx_strand_id
1 'polypeptide(L)'
;MTASLQLPTDLESSSAQDVLRLCLDSFPGRVALACSFQKEESVLLDMLFALDPAARVFAIDTHHLFPETYELWREVERRYATTIETFAGPTPEQLVATHGERLWESKPDLYLSIAKIAPLNRALGDLDCWITGIRRDQAPTRATAAKIGWDAAHELWKANPLADWSDEDCWRYIRERGLPYNPLHDRGYDSIGDTHSTTPGSGREGRWAGTDRVECGRSLMSIVSGMLTMRAPSANCVIAGRSSSLQSPWWT
;
A
#
# COMPACT_ATOMS: atom_id res chain seq x y z
N MET A 1 -6.85 -0.27 21.59
CA MET A 1 -8.11 -1.04 21.44
C MET A 1 -8.28 -1.24 19.95
N THR A 2 -8.10 -2.45 19.45
CA THR A 2 -8.35 -2.78 18.02
C THR A 2 -9.85 -2.68 17.79
N ALA A 3 -10.28 -1.72 16.97
CA ALA A 3 -11.68 -1.59 16.59
C ALA A 3 -12.13 -2.91 15.94
N SER A 4 -13.18 -3.49 16.47
CA SER A 4 -13.81 -4.68 15.89
C SER A 4 -14.55 -4.24 14.62
N LEU A 5 -13.94 -4.43 13.45
CA LEU A 5 -14.58 -4.15 12.18
C LEU A 5 -15.67 -5.19 11.93
N GLN A 6 -16.92 -4.74 11.82
CA GLN A 6 -18.02 -5.57 11.34
C GLN A 6 -18.09 -5.46 9.81
N LEU A 7 -17.58 -6.48 9.12
CA LEU A 7 -17.66 -6.53 7.66
C LEU A 7 -19.08 -6.90 7.21
N PRO A 8 -19.66 -6.22 6.21
CA PRO A 8 -20.89 -6.64 5.57
C PRO A 8 -20.76 -8.05 4.99
N THR A 9 -21.86 -8.82 5.02
CA THR A 9 -21.89 -10.20 4.48
C THR A 9 -21.71 -10.25 2.98
N ASP A 10 -22.00 -9.15 2.28
CA ASP A 10 -21.93 -8.98 0.82
C ASP A 10 -20.79 -8.07 0.37
N LEU A 11 -19.77 -7.89 1.22
CA LEU A 11 -18.63 -6.99 0.97
C LEU A 11 -17.99 -7.17 -0.41
N GLU A 12 -17.89 -8.43 -0.87
CA GLU A 12 -17.28 -8.72 -2.18
C GLU A 12 -18.10 -8.21 -3.37
N SER A 13 -19.40 -7.96 -3.19
CA SER A 13 -20.27 -7.34 -4.19
C SER A 13 -20.37 -5.81 -4.05
N SER A 14 -19.82 -5.23 -2.99
CA SER A 14 -19.85 -3.78 -2.75
C SER A 14 -19.06 -3.02 -3.80
N SER A 15 -19.49 -1.80 -4.14
CA SER A 15 -18.74 -0.93 -5.05
C SER A 15 -17.40 -0.48 -4.43
N ALA A 16 -16.46 -0.03 -5.25
CA ALA A 16 -15.20 0.52 -4.77
C ALA A 16 -15.42 1.71 -3.82
N GLN A 17 -16.39 2.57 -4.13
CA GLN A 17 -16.75 3.72 -3.29
C GLN A 17 -17.35 3.29 -1.94
N ASP A 18 -18.16 2.23 -1.89
CA ASP A 18 -18.71 1.72 -0.64
C ASP A 18 -17.63 1.11 0.24
N VAL A 19 -16.66 0.41 -0.35
CA VAL A 19 -15.48 -0.08 0.37
C VAL A 19 -14.66 1.07 0.96
N LEU A 20 -14.41 2.13 0.19
CA LEU A 20 -13.71 3.33 0.67
C LEU A 20 -14.47 4.01 1.81
N ARG A 21 -15.79 4.21 1.66
CA ARG A 21 -16.63 4.79 2.71
C ARG A 21 -16.59 3.97 3.99
N LEU A 22 -16.72 2.64 3.87
CA LEU A 22 -16.62 1.75 5.02
C LEU A 22 -15.28 1.90 5.76
N CYS A 23 -14.17 2.03 5.03
CA CYS A 23 -12.86 2.24 5.64
C CYS A 23 -12.77 3.60 6.35
N LEU A 24 -13.24 4.69 5.72
CA LEU A 24 -13.22 6.03 6.31
C LEU A 24 -14.07 6.08 7.59
N ASP A 25 -15.26 5.50 7.56
CA ASP A 25 -16.19 5.48 8.70
C ASP A 25 -15.70 4.61 9.86
N SER A 26 -15.04 3.48 9.53
CA SER A 26 -14.58 2.51 10.54
C SER A 26 -13.26 2.90 11.20
N PHE A 27 -12.41 3.66 10.52
CA PHE A 27 -11.06 4.01 11.00
C PHE A 27 -10.78 5.52 10.88
N PRO A 28 -11.59 6.40 11.49
CA PRO A 28 -11.47 7.85 11.32
C PRO A 28 -10.06 8.34 11.73
N GLY A 29 -9.35 8.98 10.78
CA GLY A 29 -7.99 9.48 10.97
C GLY A 29 -6.89 8.40 11.02
N ARG A 30 -7.26 7.11 11.00
CA ARG A 30 -6.34 5.98 11.08
C ARG A 30 -6.39 5.05 9.85
N VAL A 31 -6.88 5.59 8.74
CA VAL A 31 -6.84 4.94 7.42
C VAL A 31 -6.12 5.85 6.43
N ALA A 32 -5.30 5.28 5.56
CA ALA A 32 -4.62 6.01 4.50
C ALA A 32 -4.49 5.19 3.22
N LEU A 33 -4.49 5.87 2.07
CA LEU A 33 -4.18 5.27 0.77
C LEU A 33 -2.66 5.22 0.57
N ALA A 34 -2.12 4.03 0.31
CA ALA A 34 -0.75 3.86 -0.17
C ALA A 34 -0.70 4.16 -1.67
N CYS A 35 -0.11 5.28 -2.04
CA CYS A 35 -0.06 5.75 -3.43
C CYS A 35 1.27 5.42 -4.08
N SER A 36 1.24 4.66 -5.17
CA SER A 36 2.40 4.36 -6.02
C SER A 36 2.34 5.04 -7.39
N PHE A 37 1.36 5.90 -7.60
CA PHE A 37 1.16 6.70 -8.82
C PHE A 37 0.99 5.86 -10.10
N GLN A 38 0.40 4.68 -9.98
CA GLN A 38 -0.06 3.90 -11.12
C GLN A 38 -1.52 4.25 -11.44
N LYS A 39 -2.07 3.68 -12.49
CA LYS A 39 -3.45 3.97 -12.94
C LYS A 39 -4.50 3.67 -11.88
N GLU A 40 -4.29 2.62 -11.08
CA GLU A 40 -5.21 2.26 -10.00
C GLU A 40 -5.31 3.36 -8.94
N GLU A 41 -4.17 3.97 -8.59
CA GLU A 41 -4.17 5.07 -7.62
C GLU A 41 -4.77 6.35 -8.21
N SER A 42 -4.69 6.58 -9.53
CA SER A 42 -5.43 7.70 -10.17
C SER A 42 -6.93 7.57 -9.96
N VAL A 43 -7.48 6.34 -10.07
CA VAL A 43 -8.89 6.05 -9.79
C VAL A 43 -9.21 6.21 -8.30
N LEU A 44 -8.39 5.61 -7.43
CA LEU A 44 -8.64 5.64 -5.99
C LEU A 44 -8.53 7.05 -5.39
N LEU A 45 -7.59 7.86 -5.85
CA LEU A 45 -7.45 9.26 -5.42
C LEU A 45 -8.70 10.07 -5.74
N ASP A 46 -9.26 9.93 -6.97
CA ASP A 46 -10.47 10.64 -7.37
C ASP A 46 -11.68 10.20 -6.51
N MET A 47 -11.86 8.90 -6.30
CA MET A 47 -12.93 8.37 -5.46
C MET A 47 -12.77 8.79 -4.00
N LEU A 48 -11.55 8.69 -3.47
CA LEU A 48 -11.25 8.96 -2.06
C LEU A 48 -11.47 10.43 -1.72
N PHE A 49 -10.91 11.35 -2.52
CA PHE A 49 -11.07 12.79 -2.29
C PHE A 49 -12.49 13.31 -2.59
N ALA A 50 -13.27 12.59 -3.42
CA ALA A 50 -14.70 12.87 -3.57
C ALA A 50 -15.51 12.49 -2.32
N LEU A 51 -15.06 11.52 -1.52
CA LEU A 51 -15.69 11.11 -0.27
C LEU A 51 -15.21 11.94 0.93
N ASP A 52 -13.92 12.16 1.02
CA ASP A 52 -13.28 12.94 2.07
C ASP A 52 -12.10 13.74 1.51
N PRO A 53 -12.26 15.06 1.29
CA PRO A 53 -11.17 15.93 0.82
C PRO A 53 -9.95 16.00 1.75
N ALA A 54 -10.09 15.58 3.02
CA ALA A 54 -9.01 15.54 4.01
C ALA A 54 -8.43 14.13 4.20
N ALA A 55 -8.84 13.16 3.37
CA ALA A 55 -8.35 11.78 3.47
C ALA A 55 -6.82 11.70 3.38
N ARG A 56 -6.25 10.84 4.22
CA ARG A 56 -4.81 10.62 4.26
C ARG A 56 -4.33 9.79 3.09
N VAL A 57 -3.27 10.25 2.45
CA VAL A 57 -2.55 9.54 1.39
C VAL A 57 -1.07 9.57 1.71
N PHE A 58 -0.39 8.45 1.56
CA PHE A 58 1.06 8.41 1.69
C PHE A 58 1.72 7.76 0.48
N ALA A 59 2.98 8.10 0.25
CA ALA A 59 3.83 7.50 -0.77
C ALA A 59 5.19 7.10 -0.19
N ILE A 60 5.76 6.04 -0.75
CA ILE A 60 7.13 5.62 -0.45
C ILE A 60 8.06 6.18 -1.52
N ASP A 61 8.93 7.09 -1.12
CA ASP A 61 9.97 7.61 -2.01
C ASP A 61 11.28 6.82 -1.82
N THR A 62 11.65 6.08 -2.85
CA THR A 62 12.91 5.33 -2.90
C THR A 62 14.06 6.19 -3.42
N HIS A 63 13.82 7.44 -3.81
CA HIS A 63 14.70 8.32 -4.54
C HIS A 63 15.12 7.80 -5.94
N HIS A 64 14.47 6.72 -6.40
CA HIS A 64 14.72 6.08 -7.70
C HIS A 64 13.43 5.98 -8.53
N LEU A 65 12.40 6.75 -8.20
CA LEU A 65 11.20 6.83 -9.03
C LEU A 65 11.50 7.52 -10.37
N PHE A 66 10.68 7.26 -11.37
CA PHE A 66 10.79 7.95 -12.65
C PHE A 66 10.46 9.43 -12.52
N PRO A 67 11.09 10.32 -13.31
CA PRO A 67 10.72 11.75 -13.35
C PRO A 67 9.22 11.97 -13.59
N GLU A 68 8.61 11.18 -14.46
CA GLU A 68 7.17 11.20 -14.77
C GLU A 68 6.30 10.86 -13.53
N THR A 69 6.81 10.01 -12.64
CA THR A 69 6.12 9.71 -11.37
C THR A 69 6.14 10.92 -10.43
N TYR A 70 7.27 11.63 -10.32
CA TYR A 70 7.34 12.86 -9.53
C TYR A 70 6.51 14.00 -10.14
N GLU A 71 6.40 14.07 -11.46
CA GLU A 71 5.55 15.05 -12.14
C GLU A 71 4.08 14.78 -11.85
N LEU A 72 3.62 13.53 -11.98
CA LEU A 72 2.27 13.12 -11.62
C LEU A 72 1.98 13.37 -10.13
N TRP A 73 2.94 13.12 -9.24
CA TRP A 73 2.79 13.41 -7.80
C TRP A 73 2.43 14.87 -7.57
N ARG A 74 3.23 15.81 -8.13
CA ARG A 74 2.95 17.25 -8.02
C ARG A 74 1.61 17.64 -8.65
N GLU A 75 1.23 17.01 -9.76
CA GLU A 75 -0.06 17.20 -10.41
C GLU A 75 -1.22 16.80 -9.50
N VAL A 76 -1.14 15.63 -8.87
CA VAL A 76 -2.12 15.12 -7.91
C VAL A 76 -2.28 16.07 -6.72
N GLU A 77 -1.17 16.50 -6.10
CA GLU A 77 -1.21 17.45 -4.98
C GLU A 77 -1.88 18.77 -5.37
N ARG A 78 -1.56 19.27 -6.56
CA ARG A 78 -2.16 20.51 -7.08
C ARG A 78 -3.65 20.33 -7.40
N ARG A 79 -4.04 19.21 -8.04
CA ARG A 79 -5.41 18.93 -8.45
C ARG A 79 -6.36 18.82 -7.27
N TYR A 80 -5.93 18.13 -6.23
CA TYR A 80 -6.76 17.86 -5.05
C TYR A 80 -6.47 18.80 -3.87
N ALA A 81 -5.61 19.81 -4.06
CA ALA A 81 -5.19 20.77 -3.03
C ALA A 81 -4.75 20.06 -1.74
N THR A 82 -3.98 18.99 -1.86
CA THR A 82 -3.52 18.13 -0.76
C THR A 82 -2.00 18.05 -0.73
N THR A 83 -1.47 17.50 0.35
CA THR A 83 -0.07 17.09 0.46
C THR A 83 -0.02 15.61 0.77
N ILE A 84 0.72 14.84 -0.03
CA ILE A 84 0.90 13.41 0.17
C ILE A 84 2.01 13.19 1.19
N GLU A 85 1.71 12.44 2.27
CA GLU A 85 2.69 12.09 3.29
C GLU A 85 3.83 11.27 2.67
N THR A 86 5.07 11.73 2.82
CA THR A 86 6.23 11.08 2.20
C THR A 86 7.03 10.28 3.21
N PHE A 87 7.21 9.01 2.94
CA PHE A 87 8.10 8.13 3.71
C PHE A 87 9.23 7.66 2.82
N ALA A 88 10.45 8.12 3.11
CA ALA A 88 11.64 7.81 2.31
C ALA A 88 12.61 6.90 3.05
N GLY A 89 13.37 6.12 2.29
CA GLY A 89 14.58 5.44 2.75
C GLY A 89 15.77 6.41 2.83
N PRO A 90 16.98 5.90 3.05
CA PRO A 90 18.21 6.69 2.91
C PRO A 90 18.35 7.24 1.50
N THR A 91 19.00 8.41 1.38
CA THR A 91 19.30 8.97 0.06
C THR A 91 20.27 8.09 -0.73
N PRO A 92 20.36 8.23 -2.07
CA PRO A 92 21.32 7.49 -2.89
C PRO A 92 22.77 7.62 -2.37
N GLU A 93 23.18 8.81 -1.94
CA GLU A 93 24.51 9.08 -1.39
C GLU A 93 24.75 8.33 -0.08
N GLN A 94 23.75 8.28 0.80
CA GLN A 94 23.82 7.53 2.05
C GLN A 94 23.89 6.03 1.80
N LEU A 95 23.13 5.50 0.83
CA LEU A 95 23.18 4.10 0.43
C LEU A 95 24.56 3.73 -0.11
N VAL A 96 25.11 4.54 -1.01
CA VAL A 96 26.44 4.34 -1.58
C VAL A 96 27.51 4.38 -0.50
N ALA A 97 27.48 5.37 0.40
CA ALA A 97 28.45 5.50 1.49
C ALA A 97 28.45 4.30 2.45
N THR A 98 27.28 3.68 2.67
CA THR A 98 27.14 2.58 3.65
C THR A 98 27.29 1.21 3.02
N HIS A 99 26.82 1.01 1.78
CA HIS A 99 26.66 -0.31 1.15
C HIS A 99 27.38 -0.45 -0.19
N GLY A 100 27.96 0.63 -0.72
CA GLY A 100 28.57 0.67 -2.06
C GLY A 100 27.54 0.97 -3.15
N GLU A 101 28.03 1.09 -4.38
CA GLU A 101 27.19 1.39 -5.53
C GLU A 101 26.27 0.23 -5.90
N ARG A 102 25.12 0.57 -6.51
CA ARG A 102 24.16 -0.37 -7.11
C ARG A 102 23.74 -1.50 -6.14
N LEU A 103 23.38 -1.12 -4.91
CA LEU A 103 22.93 -2.09 -3.89
C LEU A 103 21.77 -2.96 -4.39
N TRP A 104 20.90 -2.41 -5.23
CA TRP A 104 19.75 -3.13 -5.84
C TRP A 104 20.17 -4.29 -6.76
N GLU A 105 21.42 -4.32 -7.23
CA GLU A 105 21.96 -5.44 -8.02
C GLU A 105 22.73 -6.41 -7.14
N SER A 106 23.63 -5.89 -6.29
CA SER A 106 24.51 -6.72 -5.46
C SER A 106 23.75 -7.41 -4.32
N LYS A 107 22.76 -6.73 -3.70
CA LYS A 107 21.96 -7.23 -2.57
C LYS A 107 20.52 -6.72 -2.66
N PRO A 108 19.71 -7.20 -3.63
CA PRO A 108 18.37 -6.69 -3.91
C PRO A 108 17.40 -6.79 -2.72
N ASP A 109 17.50 -7.83 -1.90
CA ASP A 109 16.65 -7.97 -0.70
C ASP A 109 16.98 -6.93 0.37
N LEU A 110 18.26 -6.64 0.56
CA LEU A 110 18.70 -5.60 1.49
C LEU A 110 18.25 -4.22 1.00
N TYR A 111 18.40 -3.94 -0.31
CA TYR A 111 17.90 -2.71 -0.90
C TYR A 111 16.39 -2.53 -0.65
N LEU A 112 15.57 -3.53 -0.97
CA LEU A 112 14.12 -3.48 -0.74
C LEU A 112 13.76 -3.30 0.73
N SER A 113 14.48 -3.99 1.63
CA SER A 113 14.28 -3.84 3.07
C SER A 113 14.49 -2.39 3.53
N ILE A 114 15.55 -1.76 3.05
CA ILE A 114 15.94 -0.40 3.46
C ILE A 114 15.11 0.67 2.74
N ALA A 115 14.96 0.55 1.41
CA ALA A 115 14.37 1.60 0.59
C ALA A 115 12.83 1.56 0.54
N LYS A 116 12.21 0.39 0.83
CA LYS A 116 10.73 0.23 0.73
C LYS A 116 10.09 -0.30 2.00
N ILE A 117 10.56 -1.43 2.54
CA ILE A 117 9.87 -2.08 3.65
C ILE A 117 9.97 -1.27 4.94
N ALA A 118 11.16 -0.76 5.27
CA ALA A 118 11.32 0.07 6.46
C ALA A 118 10.52 1.39 6.40
N PRO A 119 10.50 2.15 5.29
CA PRO A 119 9.58 3.28 5.14
C PRO A 119 8.10 2.89 5.20
N LEU A 120 7.69 1.79 4.56
CA LEU A 120 6.32 1.30 4.63
C LEU A 120 5.90 1.00 6.07
N ASN A 121 6.72 0.29 6.84
CA ASN A 121 6.42 0.00 8.24
C ASN A 121 6.27 1.27 9.08
N ARG A 122 7.04 2.34 8.78
CA ARG A 122 6.83 3.64 9.43
C ARG A 122 5.51 4.29 9.02
N ALA A 123 5.14 4.22 7.75
CA ALA A 123 3.88 4.76 7.24
C ALA A 123 2.66 4.05 7.87
N LEU A 124 2.76 2.75 8.11
CA LEU A 124 1.68 1.94 8.68
C LEU A 124 1.57 2.03 10.20
N GLY A 125 2.59 2.56 10.88
CA GLY A 125 2.72 2.46 12.35
C GLY A 125 1.63 3.16 13.17
N ASP A 126 0.92 4.13 12.60
CA ASP A 126 -0.19 4.85 13.25
C ASP A 126 -1.55 4.54 12.61
N LEU A 127 -1.61 3.60 11.66
CA LEU A 127 -2.83 3.22 10.96
C LEU A 127 -3.48 1.97 11.58
N ASP A 128 -4.79 1.87 11.41
CA ASP A 128 -5.57 0.64 11.67
C ASP A 128 -6.00 -0.02 10.34
N CYS A 129 -5.98 0.76 9.25
CA CYS A 129 -6.29 0.28 7.91
C CYS A 129 -5.42 0.98 6.86
N TRP A 130 -5.02 0.28 5.83
CA TRP A 130 -4.42 0.86 4.63
C TRP A 130 -5.16 0.44 3.37
N ILE A 131 -5.25 1.35 2.41
CA ILE A 131 -5.92 1.15 1.13
C ILE A 131 -4.86 0.98 0.06
N THR A 132 -5.05 0.04 -0.85
CA THR A 132 -4.14 -0.24 -1.96
C THR A 132 -4.88 -0.40 -3.28
N GLY A 133 -4.18 -0.16 -4.41
CA GLY A 133 -4.69 -0.35 -5.76
C GLY A 133 -4.56 -1.79 -6.28
N ILE A 134 -4.57 -2.80 -5.41
CA ILE A 134 -4.47 -4.20 -5.84
C ILE A 134 -5.75 -4.63 -6.56
N ARG A 135 -5.58 -5.27 -7.73
CA ARG A 135 -6.62 -5.94 -8.50
C ARG A 135 -6.27 -7.41 -8.68
N ARG A 136 -7.29 -8.27 -8.73
CA ARG A 136 -7.11 -9.74 -8.85
C ARG A 136 -6.49 -10.14 -10.18
N ASP A 137 -6.76 -9.39 -11.24
CA ASP A 137 -6.26 -9.69 -12.60
C ASP A 137 -4.79 -9.27 -12.84
N GLN A 138 -4.18 -8.50 -11.92
CA GLN A 138 -2.80 -8.01 -12.10
C GLN A 138 -1.74 -9.12 -12.08
N ALA A 139 -1.97 -10.20 -11.33
CA ALA A 139 -1.06 -11.33 -11.22
C ALA A 139 -1.75 -12.53 -10.55
N PRO A 140 -1.31 -13.79 -10.85
CA PRO A 140 -1.84 -14.97 -10.17
C PRO A 140 -1.73 -14.93 -8.64
N THR A 141 -0.67 -14.28 -8.11
CA THR A 141 -0.46 -14.09 -6.67
C THR A 141 -1.52 -13.19 -6.01
N ARG A 142 -2.30 -12.45 -6.80
CA ARG A 142 -3.33 -11.52 -6.34
C ARG A 142 -4.75 -12.02 -6.58
N ALA A 143 -4.92 -13.15 -7.25
CA ALA A 143 -6.23 -13.68 -7.67
C ALA A 143 -7.25 -13.86 -6.54
N THR A 144 -6.78 -14.02 -5.30
CA THR A 144 -7.62 -14.20 -4.10
C THR A 144 -7.65 -12.97 -3.19
N ALA A 145 -7.21 -11.80 -3.68
CA ALA A 145 -7.21 -10.57 -2.87
C ALA A 145 -8.65 -10.22 -2.47
N ALA A 146 -8.92 -10.15 -1.17
CA ALA A 146 -10.20 -9.71 -0.63
C ALA A 146 -10.35 -8.19 -0.77
N LYS A 147 -11.58 -7.68 -0.89
CA LYS A 147 -11.83 -6.22 -0.87
C LYS A 147 -11.44 -5.60 0.47
N ILE A 148 -11.67 -6.28 1.59
CA ILE A 148 -11.08 -5.94 2.89
C ILE A 148 -10.67 -7.24 3.58
N GLY A 149 -9.45 -7.28 4.13
CA GLY A 149 -8.93 -8.43 4.86
C GLY A 149 -7.89 -8.02 5.90
N TRP A 150 -7.60 -8.92 6.82
CA TRP A 150 -6.55 -8.73 7.81
C TRP A 150 -5.17 -8.98 7.19
N ASP A 151 -4.30 -8.00 7.24
CA ASP A 151 -2.90 -8.14 6.85
C ASP A 151 -2.07 -8.59 8.07
N ALA A 152 -1.88 -9.90 8.17
CA ALA A 152 -1.16 -10.49 9.29
C ALA A 152 0.33 -10.10 9.35
N ALA A 153 0.91 -9.66 8.23
CA ALA A 153 2.31 -9.25 8.18
C ALA A 153 2.53 -7.87 8.80
N HIS A 154 1.52 -7.01 8.75
CA HIS A 154 1.58 -5.66 9.28
C HIS A 154 0.63 -5.45 10.47
N GLU A 155 -0.16 -6.47 10.83
CA GLU A 155 -1.10 -6.46 11.97
C GLU A 155 -2.15 -5.34 11.90
N LEU A 156 -2.69 -5.06 10.70
CA LEU A 156 -3.75 -4.09 10.47
C LEU A 156 -4.69 -4.53 9.34
N TRP A 157 -5.79 -3.82 9.15
CA TRP A 157 -6.70 -4.06 8.05
C TRP A 157 -6.12 -3.57 6.72
N LYS A 158 -6.39 -4.30 5.65
CA LYS A 158 -6.02 -3.94 4.28
C LYS A 158 -7.23 -3.93 3.40
N ALA A 159 -7.45 -2.82 2.71
CA ALA A 159 -8.53 -2.66 1.75
C ALA A 159 -7.99 -2.58 0.31
N ASN A 160 -8.64 -3.31 -0.59
CA ASN A 160 -8.38 -3.31 -2.02
C ASN A 160 -9.70 -3.00 -2.75
N PRO A 161 -10.14 -1.73 -2.80
CA PRO A 161 -11.46 -1.39 -3.32
C PRO A 161 -11.67 -1.79 -4.78
N LEU A 162 -10.59 -1.82 -5.56
CA LEU A 162 -10.58 -2.22 -6.97
C LEU A 162 -10.30 -3.71 -7.20
N ALA A 163 -10.41 -4.56 -6.18
CA ALA A 163 -10.02 -5.97 -6.28
C ALA A 163 -10.68 -6.72 -7.45
N ASP A 164 -11.92 -6.42 -7.76
CA ASP A 164 -12.73 -7.03 -8.84
C ASP A 164 -12.74 -6.22 -10.15
N TRP A 165 -12.01 -5.11 -10.21
CA TRP A 165 -11.91 -4.30 -11.42
C TRP A 165 -10.94 -4.92 -12.43
N SER A 166 -11.31 -4.82 -13.72
CA SER A 166 -10.41 -5.12 -14.82
C SER A 166 -9.50 -3.92 -15.14
N ASP A 167 -8.47 -4.17 -15.96
CA ASP A 167 -7.62 -3.12 -16.50
C ASP A 167 -8.42 -2.09 -17.30
N GLU A 168 -9.36 -2.58 -18.12
CA GLU A 168 -10.24 -1.74 -18.93
C GLU A 168 -11.17 -0.87 -18.07
N ASP A 169 -11.63 -1.36 -16.91
CA ASP A 169 -12.46 -0.58 -15.99
C ASP A 169 -11.69 0.63 -15.46
N CYS A 170 -10.41 0.43 -15.09
CA CYS A 170 -9.54 1.53 -14.64
C CYS A 170 -9.35 2.57 -15.75
N TRP A 171 -9.02 2.13 -16.96
CA TRP A 171 -8.82 3.02 -18.09
C TRP A 171 -10.10 3.74 -18.52
N ARG A 172 -11.24 3.07 -18.50
CA ARG A 172 -12.53 3.68 -18.77
C ARG A 172 -12.82 4.80 -17.77
N TYR A 173 -12.65 4.55 -16.47
CA TYR A 173 -12.86 5.54 -15.43
C TYR A 173 -11.92 6.75 -15.57
N ILE A 174 -10.64 6.51 -15.84
CA ILE A 174 -9.65 7.58 -16.07
C ILE A 174 -10.04 8.47 -17.24
N ARG A 175 -10.42 7.87 -18.38
CA ARG A 175 -10.81 8.60 -19.61
C ARG A 175 -12.10 9.39 -19.41
N GLU A 176 -13.12 8.79 -18.82
CA GLU A 176 -14.42 9.43 -18.60
C GLU A 176 -14.32 10.65 -17.68
N ARG A 177 -13.38 10.64 -16.75
CA ARG A 177 -13.19 11.72 -15.77
C ARG A 177 -12.01 12.66 -16.08
N GLY A 178 -11.25 12.39 -17.12
CA GLY A 178 -10.06 13.17 -17.47
C GLY A 178 -9.05 13.23 -16.33
N LEU A 179 -8.77 12.07 -15.71
CA LEU A 179 -7.85 12.02 -14.58
C LEU A 179 -6.39 12.03 -15.05
N PRO A 180 -5.49 12.64 -14.29
CA PRO A 180 -4.07 12.51 -14.55
C PRO A 180 -3.61 11.07 -14.27
N TYR A 181 -2.75 10.56 -15.10
CA TYR A 181 -2.13 9.25 -14.94
C TYR A 181 -0.65 9.30 -15.38
N ASN A 182 0.12 8.29 -15.01
CA ASN A 182 1.53 8.25 -15.35
C ASN A 182 1.74 8.04 -16.86
N PRO A 183 2.38 8.97 -17.59
CA PRO A 183 2.54 8.88 -19.05
C PRO A 183 3.44 7.74 -19.51
N LEU A 184 4.14 7.05 -18.60
CA LEU A 184 4.87 5.82 -18.92
C LEU A 184 3.93 4.71 -19.38
N HIS A 185 2.65 4.72 -18.97
CA HIS A 185 1.66 3.77 -19.50
C HIS A 185 1.52 3.87 -21.02
N ASP A 186 1.56 5.09 -21.58
CA ASP A 186 1.51 5.31 -23.04
C ASP A 186 2.77 4.82 -23.76
N ARG A 187 3.84 4.55 -23.01
CA ARG A 187 5.12 4.02 -23.52
C ARG A 187 5.28 2.53 -23.26
N GLY A 188 4.18 1.82 -22.94
CA GLY A 188 4.17 0.38 -22.76
C GLY A 188 4.61 -0.13 -21.39
N TYR A 189 4.59 0.71 -20.36
CA TYR A 189 4.82 0.29 -18.97
C TYR A 189 3.47 -0.02 -18.30
N ASP A 190 3.05 -1.28 -18.27
CA ASP A 190 1.81 -1.65 -17.58
C ASP A 190 1.93 -1.60 -16.06
N SER A 191 3.14 -1.76 -15.53
CA SER A 191 3.43 -1.63 -14.10
C SER A 191 4.71 -0.81 -13.90
N ILE A 192 4.63 0.21 -13.06
CA ILE A 192 5.69 1.19 -12.84
C ILE A 192 6.26 1.04 -11.41
N GLY A 193 7.55 1.20 -11.26
CA GLY A 193 8.26 1.21 -9.97
C GLY A 193 9.54 2.03 -10.06
N ASP A 194 10.64 1.52 -9.52
CA ASP A 194 11.93 2.23 -9.58
C ASP A 194 12.56 2.10 -10.96
N THR A 195 13.29 3.13 -11.39
CA THR A 195 13.97 3.23 -12.69
C THR A 195 14.89 2.05 -12.99
N HIS A 196 15.60 1.57 -11.97
CA HIS A 196 16.57 0.46 -12.12
C HIS A 196 15.93 -0.93 -12.19
N SER A 197 14.64 -1.07 -11.90
CA SER A 197 13.95 -2.37 -11.81
C SER A 197 12.66 -2.43 -12.62
N THR A 198 12.45 -1.48 -13.53
CA THR A 198 11.25 -1.38 -14.35
C THR A 198 11.60 -1.09 -15.80
N THR A 199 11.10 -1.90 -16.71
CA THR A 199 11.16 -1.76 -18.16
C THR A 199 9.76 -1.85 -18.75
N PRO A 200 9.53 -1.41 -20.00
CA PRO A 200 8.27 -1.67 -20.69
C PRO A 200 7.96 -3.18 -20.70
N GLY A 201 6.70 -3.53 -20.54
CA GLY A 201 6.25 -4.92 -20.56
C GLY A 201 4.79 -5.05 -20.19
N SER A 202 4.15 -6.15 -20.57
CA SER A 202 2.76 -6.44 -20.29
C SER A 202 2.56 -6.86 -18.84
N GLY A 203 1.49 -6.39 -18.22
CA GLY A 203 1.17 -6.69 -16.82
C GLY A 203 2.32 -6.34 -15.90
N ARG A 204 2.92 -7.35 -15.25
CA ARG A 204 4.07 -7.16 -14.35
C ARG A 204 5.40 -7.70 -14.91
N GLU A 205 5.43 -8.13 -16.17
CA GLU A 205 6.63 -8.68 -16.81
C GLU A 205 7.80 -7.69 -16.86
N GLY A 206 7.51 -6.40 -17.01
CA GLY A 206 8.50 -5.32 -16.96
C GLY A 206 9.11 -5.07 -15.58
N ARG A 207 8.57 -5.67 -14.50
CA ARG A 207 9.06 -5.52 -13.14
C ARG A 207 10.11 -6.60 -12.83
N TRP A 208 11.31 -6.16 -12.44
CA TRP A 208 12.44 -7.05 -12.14
C TRP A 208 12.77 -8.01 -13.28
N ALA A 209 12.67 -7.55 -14.54
CA ALA A 209 12.99 -8.33 -15.71
C ALA A 209 14.36 -9.01 -15.57
N GLY A 210 14.42 -10.32 -15.89
CA GLY A 210 15.64 -11.12 -15.71
C GLY A 210 15.88 -11.68 -14.31
N THR A 211 14.92 -11.57 -13.40
CA THR A 211 14.96 -12.18 -12.06
C THR A 211 13.73 -13.05 -11.81
N ASP A 212 13.80 -13.97 -10.84
CA ASP A 212 12.65 -14.79 -10.42
C ASP A 212 11.67 -14.05 -9.50
N ARG A 213 11.84 -12.74 -9.33
CA ARG A 213 11.05 -11.93 -8.42
C ARG A 213 9.74 -11.49 -9.08
N VAL A 214 8.62 -11.68 -8.38
CA VAL A 214 7.27 -11.31 -8.82
C VAL A 214 6.68 -10.15 -7.99
N GLU A 215 7.04 -10.04 -6.72
CA GLU A 215 6.51 -9.04 -5.77
C GLU A 215 7.60 -8.38 -4.91
N CYS A 216 7.31 -7.19 -4.38
CA CYS A 216 8.24 -6.37 -3.60
C CYS A 216 8.55 -6.86 -2.18
N GLY A 217 8.04 -7.98 -1.72
CA GLY A 217 8.28 -8.48 -0.36
C GLY A 217 7.94 -9.95 -0.20
N ARG A 218 8.46 -10.56 0.86
CA ARG A 218 8.15 -11.96 1.23
C ARG A 218 6.69 -12.15 1.70
N SER A 219 5.93 -11.09 1.88
CA SER A 219 4.65 -11.10 2.58
C SER A 219 3.47 -11.69 1.82
N LEU A 220 3.65 -12.16 0.58
CA LEU A 220 2.57 -12.78 -0.19
C LEU A 220 2.71 -14.29 -0.37
N MET A 221 3.76 -14.92 0.15
CA MET A 221 3.99 -16.35 -0.08
C MET A 221 3.64 -17.28 1.08
N SER A 222 3.04 -16.85 2.18
CA SER A 222 2.71 -17.76 3.29
C SER A 222 1.21 -18.10 3.43
N ILE A 223 0.40 -17.96 2.39
CA ILE A 223 -1.04 -18.35 2.46
C ILE A 223 -1.37 -19.49 1.48
N VAL A 224 -0.42 -20.30 1.07
CA VAL A 224 -0.72 -21.55 0.37
C VAL A 224 0.11 -22.67 0.97
N SER A 225 -0.15 -23.03 2.19
CA SER A 225 -0.08 -24.41 2.71
C SER A 225 -0.43 -24.41 4.20
N GLY A 226 -1.64 -24.81 4.50
CA GLY A 226 -2.08 -25.02 5.87
C GLY A 226 -3.53 -24.64 6.06
N MET A 227 -4.45 -25.55 5.75
CA MET A 227 -5.73 -25.58 6.45
C MET A 227 -5.45 -25.56 7.94
N LEU A 228 -5.52 -24.39 8.54
CA LEU A 228 -5.74 -24.30 9.98
C LEU A 228 -6.74 -23.17 10.22
N THR A 229 -7.91 -23.60 10.65
CA THR A 229 -8.91 -22.78 11.29
C THR A 229 -8.26 -21.97 12.41
N MET A 230 -7.91 -20.72 12.15
CA MET A 230 -7.67 -19.77 13.23
C MET A 230 -8.90 -18.90 13.38
N ARG A 231 -9.65 -19.20 14.42
CA ARG A 231 -10.69 -18.34 14.98
C ARG A 231 -10.07 -16.95 15.19
N ALA A 232 -10.81 -15.93 14.75
CA ALA A 232 -10.63 -14.58 15.25
C ALA A 232 -10.53 -14.61 16.79
N PRO A 233 -9.67 -13.80 17.43
CA PRO A 233 -9.60 -13.77 18.87
C PRO A 233 -10.99 -13.45 19.41
N SER A 234 -11.59 -14.42 20.11
CA SER A 234 -12.86 -14.26 20.80
C SER A 234 -12.71 -13.12 21.80
N ALA A 235 -13.60 -12.15 21.69
CA ALA A 235 -13.81 -11.13 22.71
C ALA A 235 -14.22 -11.82 24.02
N ASN A 236 -13.26 -12.13 24.88
CA ASN A 236 -13.43 -12.36 26.33
C ASN A 236 -12.04 -12.51 26.94
N CYS A 237 -11.38 -11.40 27.23
CA CYS A 237 -10.35 -11.36 28.24
C CYS A 237 -10.80 -10.38 29.31
N VAL A 238 -11.35 -10.95 30.38
CA VAL A 238 -11.72 -10.27 31.61
C VAL A 238 -10.47 -9.64 32.18
N ILE A 239 -10.54 -8.35 32.41
CA ILE A 239 -9.51 -7.56 33.11
C ILE A 239 -9.51 -8.00 34.56
N ALA A 240 -8.48 -8.75 34.96
CA ALA A 240 -8.12 -8.89 36.36
C ALA A 240 -7.21 -7.73 36.74
N GLY A 241 -7.75 -6.80 37.50
CA GLY A 241 -7.02 -5.68 38.06
C GLY A 241 -5.86 -6.12 38.95
N ARG A 242 -4.75 -5.42 38.83
CA ARG A 242 -3.77 -5.31 39.91
C ARG A 242 -3.59 -3.85 40.27
N SER A 243 -4.06 -3.56 41.44
CA SER A 243 -3.84 -2.30 42.18
C SER A 243 -2.38 -2.18 42.59
N SER A 244 -1.89 -1.00 42.41
CA SER A 244 -0.95 -0.19 43.24
C SER A 244 -0.07 -0.86 44.26
N SER A 245 1.22 -0.56 44.25
CA SER A 245 1.80 0.23 45.37
C SER A 245 3.19 0.75 44.98
N LEU A 246 3.33 2.03 45.19
CA LEU A 246 4.53 2.84 45.31
C LEU A 246 5.68 2.16 46.06
N GLN A 247 6.91 2.36 45.58
CA GLN A 247 7.99 2.91 46.41
C GLN A 247 9.28 3.02 45.57
N SER A 248 9.72 4.21 45.30
CA SER A 248 11.15 4.52 45.15
C SER A 248 11.80 4.53 46.52
N PRO A 249 13.14 4.30 46.70
CA PRO A 249 14.06 5.42 46.57
C PRO A 249 15.54 5.07 46.22
N TRP A 250 16.29 6.14 45.93
CA TRP A 250 17.71 6.46 46.26
C TRP A 250 18.83 5.89 45.35
N TRP A 251 19.49 6.86 44.69
CA TRP A 251 20.91 7.33 44.80
C TRP A 251 22.02 6.26 44.79
N THR A 252 22.86 6.27 43.82
CA THR A 252 24.16 6.95 43.66
C THR A 252 24.62 6.85 42.23
#